data_1e014e747bf255ca4be05e5f396dfb40
#
_entry.id   1e014e747bf255ca4be05e5f396dfb40
#
_cell.length_a   1.000
_cell.length_b   1.000
_cell.length_c   1.000
_cell.angle_alpha   90.00
_cell.angle_beta   90.00
_cell.angle_gamma   90.00
#
_symmetry.space_group_name_H-M   'P 1'
#
loop_
_entity.id
_entity.type
_entity.pdbx_description
1 polymer ?
#
loop_
_entity_poly.entity_id
_entity_poly.type
_entity_poly.pdbx_seq_one_letter_code
_entity_poly.pdbx_strand_id
1 'polypeptide(L)'
;RERGLTLIEILVVFGILALLMGLAPVAFDRLRESSQYRDTVRTMLSQMRSARQRAVTEGQEVRFFVNLRQRSYGMDGDAPRVLPDSLTVRTVVAGIDLTGEREASIRFLPTGGSTGGSIEVQRAPGVGTRLRVDWLSGRVTLEALMQ
;
A
#
# COMPACT_ATOMS: atom_id res chain seq x y z
N ARG A 1 36.08 -21.67 -42.71
CA ARG A 1 36.07 -22.75 -41.68
C ARG A 1 34.70 -22.73 -41.02
N GLU A 2 33.81 -23.57 -41.47
CA GLU A 2 32.52 -23.76 -40.80
C GLU A 2 32.79 -24.61 -39.56
N ARG A 3 32.56 -23.97 -38.40
CA ARG A 3 32.55 -24.65 -37.10
C ARG A 3 31.13 -25.18 -36.89
N GLY A 4 30.93 -26.46 -37.12
CA GLY A 4 29.67 -27.12 -36.75
C GLY A 4 29.49 -27.13 -35.26
N LEU A 5 28.32 -26.71 -34.80
CA LEU A 5 27.92 -26.80 -33.38
C LEU A 5 27.87 -28.27 -32.97
N THR A 6 28.49 -28.61 -31.88
CA THR A 6 28.45 -29.96 -31.32
C THR A 6 27.14 -30.20 -30.56
N LEU A 7 26.66 -31.42 -30.53
CA LEU A 7 25.45 -31.81 -29.83
C LEU A 7 25.53 -31.47 -28.32
N ILE A 8 26.74 -31.59 -27.75
CA ILE A 8 26.98 -31.27 -26.35
C ILE A 8 26.88 -29.75 -26.09
N GLU A 9 27.32 -28.90 -27.03
CA GLU A 9 27.23 -27.45 -26.93
C GLU A 9 25.78 -26.98 -26.92
N ILE A 10 24.92 -27.53 -27.74
CA ILE A 10 23.47 -27.29 -27.74
C ILE A 10 22.86 -27.72 -26.42
N LEU A 11 23.25 -28.91 -25.92
CA LEU A 11 22.72 -29.44 -24.66
C LEU A 11 23.09 -28.55 -23.46
N VAL A 12 24.32 -28.04 -23.44
CA VAL A 12 24.77 -27.07 -22.40
C VAL A 12 23.98 -25.75 -22.48
N VAL A 13 23.77 -25.23 -23.70
CA VAL A 13 22.98 -24.01 -23.92
C VAL A 13 21.54 -24.20 -23.44
N PHE A 14 20.89 -25.30 -23.77
CA PHE A 14 19.56 -25.62 -23.26
C PHE A 14 19.52 -25.79 -21.74
N GLY A 15 20.55 -26.40 -21.16
CA GLY A 15 20.69 -26.50 -19.69
C GLY A 15 20.76 -25.16 -19.01
N ILE A 16 21.53 -24.19 -19.53
CA ILE A 16 21.65 -22.85 -19.02
C ILE A 16 20.32 -22.08 -19.19
N LEU A 17 19.70 -22.20 -20.37
CA LEU A 17 18.39 -21.55 -20.59
C LEU A 17 17.30 -22.08 -19.66
N ALA A 18 17.26 -23.39 -19.40
CA ALA A 18 16.33 -23.99 -18.47
C ALA A 18 16.56 -23.49 -17.04
N LEU A 19 17.84 -23.34 -16.61
CA LEU A 19 18.20 -22.79 -15.32
C LEU A 19 17.76 -21.33 -15.18
N LEU A 20 18.00 -20.51 -16.20
CA LEU A 20 17.60 -19.10 -16.22
C LEU A 20 16.06 -18.94 -16.20
N MET A 21 15.34 -19.77 -16.94
CA MET A 21 13.87 -19.78 -16.93
C MET A 21 13.30 -20.19 -15.57
N GLY A 22 13.97 -21.06 -14.83
CA GLY A 22 13.55 -21.47 -13.49
C GLY A 22 13.71 -20.37 -12.43
N LEU A 23 14.66 -19.45 -12.61
CA LEU A 23 14.93 -18.34 -11.64
C LEU A 23 14.10 -17.08 -11.92
N ALA A 24 13.63 -16.90 -13.15
CA ALA A 24 12.91 -15.69 -13.56
C ALA A 24 11.64 -15.39 -12.75
N PRO A 25 10.72 -16.31 -12.46
CA PRO A 25 9.47 -16.02 -11.78
C PRO A 25 9.70 -15.47 -10.36
N VAL A 26 10.66 -15.98 -9.60
CA VAL A 26 10.95 -15.54 -8.23
C VAL A 26 11.40 -14.07 -8.17
N ALA A 27 12.18 -13.64 -9.16
CA ALA A 27 12.65 -12.25 -9.24
C ALA A 27 11.50 -11.29 -9.59
N PHE A 28 10.61 -11.70 -10.48
CA PHE A 28 9.45 -10.89 -10.87
C PHE A 28 8.45 -10.71 -9.73
N ASP A 29 8.18 -11.73 -8.93
CA ASP A 29 7.25 -11.65 -7.80
C ASP A 29 7.72 -10.64 -6.75
N ARG A 30 9.00 -10.65 -6.40
CA ARG A 30 9.59 -9.68 -5.45
C ARG A 30 9.52 -8.23 -5.95
N LEU A 31 9.76 -8.01 -7.24
CA LEU A 31 9.63 -6.68 -7.84
C LEU A 31 8.18 -6.20 -7.83
N ARG A 32 7.25 -7.08 -8.12
CA ARG A 32 5.81 -6.78 -8.12
C ARG A 32 5.32 -6.42 -6.72
N GLU A 33 5.68 -7.18 -5.70
CA GLU A 33 5.33 -6.88 -4.30
C GLU A 33 5.89 -5.53 -3.84
N SER A 34 7.15 -5.24 -4.17
CA SER A 34 7.77 -3.95 -3.85
C SER A 34 7.10 -2.77 -4.55
N SER A 35 6.66 -2.96 -5.79
CA SER A 35 5.92 -1.94 -6.53
C SER A 35 4.54 -1.73 -5.93
N GLN A 36 3.78 -2.79 -5.65
CA GLN A 36 2.46 -2.72 -5.03
C GLN A 36 2.50 -2.02 -3.67
N TYR A 37 3.51 -2.30 -2.86
CA TYR A 37 3.70 -1.63 -1.58
C TYR A 37 3.86 -0.11 -1.75
N ARG A 38 4.78 0.32 -2.62
CA ARG A 38 5.04 1.75 -2.86
C ARG A 38 3.82 2.45 -3.43
N ASP A 39 3.12 1.82 -4.35
CA ASP A 39 1.93 2.36 -4.98
C ASP A 39 0.79 2.50 -3.97
N THR A 40 0.60 1.51 -3.09
CA THR A 40 -0.41 1.56 -2.02
C THR A 40 -0.13 2.71 -1.06
N VAL A 41 1.10 2.84 -0.55
CA VAL A 41 1.48 3.92 0.38
C VAL A 41 1.30 5.30 -0.27
N ARG A 42 1.75 5.48 -1.52
CA ARG A 42 1.59 6.74 -2.25
C ARG A 42 0.12 7.08 -2.50
N THR A 43 -0.67 6.10 -2.85
CA THR A 43 -2.11 6.28 -3.11
C THR A 43 -2.85 6.66 -1.83
N MET A 44 -2.60 5.97 -0.72
CA MET A 44 -3.18 6.32 0.58
C MET A 44 -2.81 7.74 0.99
N LEU A 45 -1.53 8.11 0.88
CA LEU A 45 -1.06 9.46 1.18
C LEU A 45 -1.77 10.52 0.31
N SER A 46 -1.87 10.27 -0.99
CA SER A 46 -2.55 11.16 -1.94
C SER A 46 -4.03 11.31 -1.59
N GLN A 47 -4.72 10.21 -1.31
CA GLN A 47 -6.14 10.23 -0.94
C GLN A 47 -6.40 10.96 0.38
N MET A 48 -5.55 10.77 1.40
CA MET A 48 -5.67 11.50 2.66
C MET A 48 -5.46 13.00 2.48
N ARG A 49 -4.49 13.41 1.66
CA ARG A 49 -4.27 14.82 1.32
C ARG A 49 -5.43 15.40 0.55
N SER A 50 -5.98 14.66 -0.40
CA SER A 50 -7.16 15.05 -1.17
C SER A 50 -8.40 15.14 -0.28
N ALA A 51 -8.58 14.21 0.66
CA ALA A 51 -9.68 14.24 1.63
C ALA A 51 -9.62 15.51 2.49
N ARG A 52 -8.45 15.86 3.01
CA ARG A 52 -8.23 17.10 3.76
C ARG A 52 -8.54 18.34 2.91
N GLN A 53 -8.00 18.39 1.69
CA GLN A 53 -8.24 19.52 0.78
C GLN A 53 -9.73 19.66 0.44
N ARG A 54 -10.39 18.55 0.14
CA ARG A 54 -11.83 18.53 -0.16
C ARG A 54 -12.65 18.99 1.06
N ALA A 55 -12.32 18.54 2.27
CA ALA A 55 -13.01 18.92 3.48
C ALA A 55 -12.95 20.46 3.69
N VAL A 56 -11.78 21.07 3.50
CA VAL A 56 -11.60 22.51 3.62
C VAL A 56 -12.32 23.27 2.50
N THR A 57 -12.23 22.80 1.26
CA THR A 57 -12.78 23.51 0.08
C THR A 57 -14.31 23.40 0.04
N GLU A 58 -14.88 22.27 0.33
CA GLU A 58 -16.32 22.00 0.28
C GLU A 58 -17.03 22.35 1.60
N GLY A 59 -16.27 22.63 2.66
CA GLY A 59 -16.83 22.95 3.98
C GLY A 59 -17.57 21.77 4.63
N GLN A 60 -17.22 20.54 4.25
CA GLN A 60 -17.84 19.31 4.74
C GLN A 60 -16.80 18.35 5.28
N GLU A 61 -17.20 17.48 6.19
CA GLU A 61 -16.34 16.41 6.69
C GLU A 61 -16.12 15.37 5.60
N VAL A 62 -14.86 14.95 5.39
CA VAL A 62 -14.49 13.89 4.45
C VAL A 62 -13.75 12.79 5.21
N ARG A 63 -14.21 11.57 5.05
CA ARG A 63 -13.67 10.40 5.73
C ARG A 63 -12.74 9.63 4.79
N PHE A 64 -11.55 9.28 5.30
CA PHE A 64 -10.70 8.24 4.73
C PHE A 64 -10.88 6.97 5.56
N PHE A 65 -11.09 5.84 4.91
CA PHE A 65 -11.36 4.56 5.58
C PHE A 65 -10.44 3.45 5.10
N VAL A 66 -10.23 2.47 5.99
CA VAL A 66 -9.58 1.19 5.69
C VAL A 66 -10.44 0.09 6.25
N ASN A 67 -10.99 -0.75 5.40
CA ASN A 67 -11.75 -1.92 5.77
C ASN A 67 -10.85 -3.15 5.70
N LEU A 68 -10.47 -3.65 6.87
CA LEU A 68 -9.56 -4.80 6.97
C LEU A 68 -10.24 -6.12 6.60
N ARG A 69 -11.55 -6.20 6.73
CA ARG A 69 -12.33 -7.41 6.40
C ARG A 69 -12.51 -7.56 4.90
N GLN A 70 -12.86 -6.47 4.23
CA GLN A 70 -13.03 -6.43 2.78
C GLN A 70 -11.71 -6.20 2.04
N ARG A 71 -10.61 -5.98 2.77
CA ARG A 71 -9.30 -5.63 2.21
C ARG A 71 -9.39 -4.48 1.20
N SER A 72 -10.02 -3.39 1.64
CA SER A 72 -10.22 -2.21 0.82
C SER A 72 -9.95 -0.93 1.59
N TYR A 73 -9.63 0.13 0.88
CA TYR A 73 -9.43 1.47 1.43
C TYR A 73 -9.89 2.54 0.44
N GLY A 74 -10.17 3.71 0.94
CA GLY A 74 -10.60 4.81 0.09
C GLY A 74 -11.03 6.03 0.89
N MET A 75 -11.62 7.00 0.19
CA MET A 75 -12.25 8.14 0.82
C MET A 75 -13.70 8.29 0.34
N ASP A 76 -14.50 8.98 1.13
CA ASP A 76 -15.91 9.22 0.80
C ASP A 76 -16.04 9.93 -0.55
N GLY A 77 -16.95 9.43 -1.39
CA GLY A 77 -17.20 9.93 -2.72
C GLY A 77 -16.36 9.29 -3.84
N ASP A 78 -15.34 8.52 -3.51
CA ASP A 78 -14.52 7.79 -4.47
C ASP A 78 -14.74 6.29 -4.39
N ALA A 79 -14.46 5.58 -5.49
CA ALA A 79 -14.52 4.12 -5.51
C ALA A 79 -13.43 3.53 -4.59
N PRO A 80 -13.76 2.55 -3.72
CA PRO A 80 -12.77 1.91 -2.88
C PRO A 80 -11.73 1.14 -3.71
N ARG A 81 -10.51 1.12 -3.23
CA ARG A 81 -9.39 0.39 -3.82
C ARG A 81 -9.10 -0.88 -3.05
N VAL A 82 -8.69 -1.91 -3.76
CA VAL A 82 -8.32 -3.19 -3.16
C VAL A 82 -6.94 -3.08 -2.52
N LEU A 83 -6.82 -3.59 -1.30
CA LEU A 83 -5.56 -3.72 -0.59
C LEU A 83 -4.87 -5.02 -1.05
N PRO A 84 -3.64 -4.97 -1.60
CA PRO A 84 -2.91 -6.17 -2.02
C PRO A 84 -2.75 -7.20 -0.90
N ASP A 85 -2.89 -8.48 -1.21
CA ASP A 85 -2.81 -9.57 -0.22
C ASP A 85 -1.41 -9.71 0.41
N SER A 86 -0.37 -9.27 -0.31
CA SER A 86 1.01 -9.24 0.17
C SER A 86 1.25 -8.23 1.30
N LEU A 87 0.31 -7.31 1.56
CA LEU A 87 0.47 -6.25 2.54
C LEU A 87 -0.35 -6.50 3.80
N THR A 88 0.27 -6.25 4.95
CA THR A 88 -0.43 -6.21 6.24
C THR A 88 -0.68 -4.76 6.63
N VAL A 89 -1.93 -4.45 7.01
CA VAL A 89 -2.29 -3.11 7.47
C VAL A 89 -2.71 -3.17 8.93
N ARG A 90 -2.15 -2.27 9.74
CA ARG A 90 -2.54 -2.02 11.12
C ARG A 90 -3.03 -0.58 11.23
N THR A 91 -4.06 -0.38 12.01
CA THR A 91 -4.65 0.94 12.22
C THR A 91 -4.70 1.27 13.71
N VAL A 92 -4.31 2.49 14.04
CA VAL A 92 -4.48 3.08 15.36
C VAL A 92 -5.22 4.39 15.14
N VAL A 93 -6.53 4.36 15.32
CA VAL A 93 -7.41 5.52 15.13
C VAL A 93 -8.20 5.80 16.39
N ALA A 94 -8.51 7.07 16.64
CA ALA A 94 -9.26 7.51 17.81
C ALA A 94 -10.77 7.16 17.77
N GLY A 95 -11.25 6.53 16.72
CA GLY A 95 -12.62 6.05 16.55
C GLY A 95 -12.62 4.75 15.78
N ILE A 96 -12.79 3.65 16.50
CA ILE A 96 -13.19 2.40 15.88
C ILE A 96 -14.70 2.48 15.81
N ASP A 97 -15.25 2.61 14.61
CA ASP A 97 -16.67 2.36 14.43
C ASP A 97 -16.92 0.87 14.71
N LEU A 98 -17.46 0.63 15.92
CA LEU A 98 -17.78 -0.71 16.44
C LEU A 98 -19.00 -1.35 15.74
N THR A 99 -19.39 -0.88 14.57
CA THR A 99 -20.47 -1.44 13.77
C THR A 99 -20.11 -2.77 13.11
N GLY A 100 -19.48 -3.69 13.85
CA GLY A 100 -19.26 -5.08 13.44
C GLY A 100 -18.31 -5.29 12.26
N GLU A 101 -17.96 -4.26 11.53
CA GLU A 101 -16.96 -4.24 10.47
C GLU A 101 -15.67 -3.69 11.06
N ARG A 102 -14.56 -4.41 10.86
CA ARG A 102 -13.22 -3.93 11.25
C ARG A 102 -12.79 -2.81 10.30
N GLU A 103 -13.55 -1.74 10.29
CA GLU A 103 -13.28 -0.54 9.52
C GLU A 103 -12.68 0.53 10.43
N ALA A 104 -11.50 1.00 10.06
CA ALA A 104 -10.86 2.12 10.71
C ALA A 104 -11.01 3.36 9.82
N SER A 105 -11.38 4.49 10.38
CA SER A 105 -11.54 5.73 9.63
C SER A 105 -10.87 6.92 10.29
N ILE A 106 -10.36 7.81 9.47
CA ILE A 106 -9.84 9.13 9.85
C ILE A 106 -10.71 10.15 9.14
N ARG A 107 -11.31 11.05 9.91
CA ARG A 107 -12.16 12.12 9.39
C ARG A 107 -11.38 13.42 9.32
N PHE A 108 -11.43 14.07 8.17
CA PHE A 108 -10.87 15.41 7.95
C PHE A 108 -11.98 16.43 8.06
N LEU A 109 -11.72 17.47 8.82
CA LEU A 109 -12.69 18.49 9.19
C LEU A 109 -12.58 19.72 8.28
N PRO A 110 -13.68 20.47 8.08
CA PRO A 110 -13.65 21.73 7.30
C PRO A 110 -12.65 22.76 7.83
N THR A 111 -12.34 22.71 9.12
CA THR A 111 -11.35 23.56 9.77
C THR A 111 -9.90 23.25 9.38
N GLY A 112 -9.67 22.16 8.65
CA GLY A 112 -8.34 21.68 8.28
C GLY A 112 -7.74 20.67 9.24
N GLY A 113 -8.34 20.48 10.43
CA GLY A 113 -7.97 19.44 11.38
C GLY A 113 -8.49 18.05 10.99
N SER A 114 -8.30 17.10 11.88
CA SER A 114 -8.79 15.71 11.70
C SER A 114 -9.08 15.04 13.04
N THR A 115 -9.65 13.84 13.01
CA THR A 115 -9.77 12.99 14.22
C THR A 115 -8.43 12.41 14.65
N GLY A 116 -7.39 12.53 13.81
CA GLY A 116 -6.07 11.98 14.08
C GLY A 116 -6.01 10.47 13.92
N GLY A 117 -4.81 9.93 14.02
CA GLY A 117 -4.55 8.51 13.98
C GLY A 117 -3.35 8.13 13.13
N SER A 118 -3.11 6.84 13.02
CA SER A 118 -2.06 6.31 12.14
C SER A 118 -2.47 5.01 11.47
N ILE A 119 -1.99 4.83 10.26
CA ILE A 119 -2.15 3.62 9.47
C ILE A 119 -0.77 3.09 9.12
N GLU A 120 -0.49 1.86 9.50
CA GLU A 120 0.77 1.18 9.19
C GLU A 120 0.56 0.23 8.02
N VAL A 121 1.33 0.40 6.97
CA VAL A 121 1.38 -0.51 5.82
C VAL A 121 2.69 -1.27 5.88
N GLN A 122 2.61 -2.58 6.11
CA GLN A 122 3.78 -3.45 6.28
C GLN A 122 3.87 -4.43 5.11
N ARG A 123 5.08 -4.57 4.55
CA ARG A 123 5.44 -5.61 3.56
C ARG A 123 6.01 -6.87 4.20
N ALA A 124 6.53 -6.75 5.41
CA ALA A 124 7.02 -7.83 6.27
C ALA A 124 6.82 -7.42 7.73
N PRO A 125 6.82 -8.36 8.68
CA PRO A 125 6.71 -8.04 10.10
C PRO A 125 7.73 -6.97 10.52
N GLY A 126 7.25 -5.85 11.05
CA GLY A 126 8.09 -4.73 11.51
C GLY A 126 8.71 -3.86 10.39
N VAL A 127 8.51 -4.21 9.12
CA VAL A 127 9.08 -3.47 7.98
C VAL A 127 7.97 -2.83 7.15
N GLY A 128 7.91 -1.53 7.14
CA GLY A 128 6.85 -0.82 6.44
C GLY A 128 6.91 0.69 6.61
N THR A 129 5.78 1.32 6.39
CA THR A 129 5.59 2.77 6.54
C THR A 129 4.35 3.02 7.37
N ARG A 130 4.46 3.95 8.31
CA ARG A 130 3.34 4.50 9.07
C ARG A 130 2.93 5.84 8.46
N LEU A 131 1.67 5.94 8.08
CA LEU A 131 1.03 7.21 7.73
C LEU A 131 0.38 7.76 9.00
N ARG A 132 0.94 8.83 9.53
CA ARG A 132 0.43 9.49 10.72
C ARG A 132 -0.32 10.76 10.34
N VAL A 133 -1.51 10.92 10.89
CA VAL A 133 -2.34 12.11 10.68
C VAL A 133 -2.43 12.89 11.98
N ASP A 134 -2.00 14.14 11.93
CA ASP A 134 -2.07 15.05 13.06
C ASP A 134 -3.51 15.57 13.23
N TRP A 135 -4.02 15.48 14.45
CA TRP A 135 -5.41 15.85 14.75
C TRP A 135 -5.68 17.35 14.59
N LEU A 136 -4.71 18.21 14.92
CA LEU A 136 -4.89 19.65 14.90
C LEU A 136 -4.77 20.23 13.49
N SER A 137 -3.75 19.84 12.76
CA SER A 137 -3.44 20.38 11.44
C SER A 137 -3.96 19.54 10.28
N GLY A 138 -4.41 18.30 10.52
CA GLY A 138 -4.77 17.34 9.48
C GLY A 138 -3.60 16.94 8.59
N ARG A 139 -2.35 17.27 8.96
CA ARG A 139 -1.16 16.96 8.17
C ARG A 139 -0.87 15.47 8.22
N VAL A 140 -0.56 14.91 7.06
CA VAL A 140 -0.16 13.50 6.93
C VAL A 140 1.35 13.43 6.78
N THR A 141 1.99 12.67 7.66
CA THR A 141 3.44 12.40 7.65
C THR A 141 3.72 10.93 7.46
N LEU A 142 4.85 10.62 6.82
CA LEU A 142 5.34 9.26 6.61
C LEU A 142 6.48 8.99 7.58
N GLU A 143 6.38 7.90 8.33
CA GLU A 143 7.40 7.42 9.25
C GLU A 143 7.80 6.00 8.83
N ALA A 144 9.11 5.74 8.68
CA ALA A 144 9.59 4.39 8.39
C ALA A 144 9.43 3.51 9.63
N LEU A 145 8.89 2.30 9.45
CA LEU A 145 8.90 1.24 10.47
C LEU A 145 10.16 0.40 10.24
N MET A 146 11.08 0.46 11.18
CA MET A 146 12.27 -0.39 11.25
C MET A 146 12.36 -0.93 12.66
N GLN A 147 12.17 -2.24 12.79
CA GLN A 147 12.53 -3.00 14.00
C GLN A 147 13.51 -4.09 13.62
#